data_3f38eb954883077bbabed2a73e8d7409
#
_entry.id   3f38eb954883077bbabed2a73e8d7409
#
_cell.length_a   1.000
_cell.length_b   1.000
_cell.length_c   1.000
_cell.angle_alpha   90.00
_cell.angle_beta   90.00
_cell.angle_gamma   90.00
#
_symmetry.space_group_name_H-M   'P 1'
#
loop_
_entity.id
_entity.type
_entity.pdbx_description
1 polymer ?
#
loop_
_entity_poly.entity_id
_entity_poly.type
_entity_poly.pdbx_seq_one_letter_code
_entity_poly.pdbx_strand_id
1 'polypeptide(L)'
;RDELNRQISDTFENCGLLGKTKASQFIASSGTDLVKKLQGNPSFVFTLIQKFNLPKEPPIYPDHDILILSDEAHRSQYGIFADNMMHLLPTASRIGFTGTPLLADDHITERTFGGYLSVYDFKRAVEDGATVPLYYENRADKIAQLDKPEITGRILDAIEAADLDPSQEEKLEREFAKEIHILTADERLRSIAKDFVEHYSDLWTSGKAMFVCLNKVTCVRMYNYVQECWRAKIRELEVRQGTATQQEAQELARKLAWMKE
;
A
#
# COMPACT_ATOMS: atom_id res chain seq x y z
N ARG A 1 -7.43 6.51 3.63
CA ARG A 1 -7.01 7.27 2.46
C ARG A 1 -7.31 8.76 2.53
N ASP A 2 -8.20 9.20 3.39
CA ASP A 2 -8.28 10.61 3.80
C ASP A 2 -6.95 11.10 4.41
N GLU A 3 -6.15 10.20 4.98
CA GLU A 3 -4.81 10.47 5.50
C GLU A 3 -3.82 10.88 4.39
N LEU A 4 -3.83 10.17 3.26
CA LEU A 4 -3.00 10.51 2.10
C LEU A 4 -3.38 11.89 1.55
N ASN A 5 -4.67 12.18 1.45
CA ASN A 5 -5.18 13.48 1.00
C ASN A 5 -4.72 14.61 1.93
N ARG A 6 -4.72 14.39 3.25
CA ARG A 6 -4.15 15.33 4.21
C ARG A 6 -2.65 15.49 4.04
N GLN A 7 -1.91 14.40 3.95
CA GLN A 7 -0.46 14.43 3.80
C GLN A 7 -0.04 15.26 2.57
N ILE A 8 -0.72 15.08 1.43
CA ILE A 8 -0.46 15.86 0.23
C ILE A 8 -0.78 17.34 0.46
N SER A 9 -1.96 17.64 1.01
CA SER A 9 -2.38 19.02 1.26
C SER A 9 -1.50 19.74 2.28
N ASP A 10 -1.05 19.06 3.32
CA ASP A 10 -0.12 19.59 4.32
C ASP A 10 1.26 19.84 3.70
N THR A 11 1.70 19.02 2.76
CA THR A 11 2.93 19.27 1.99
C THR A 11 2.85 20.56 1.20
N PHE A 12 1.73 20.83 0.52
CA PHE A 12 1.51 22.08 -0.20
C PHE A 12 1.48 23.29 0.73
N GLU A 13 0.85 23.15 1.92
CA GLU A 13 0.85 24.19 2.95
C GLU A 13 2.27 24.48 3.44
N ASN A 14 3.04 23.45 3.78
CA ASN A 14 4.40 23.57 4.29
C ASN A 14 5.38 24.15 3.24
N CYS A 15 5.14 23.91 1.95
CA CYS A 15 5.87 24.53 0.86
C CYS A 15 5.47 26.00 0.60
N GLY A 16 4.49 26.53 1.33
CA GLY A 16 4.03 27.92 1.18
C GLY A 16 3.14 28.16 -0.05
N LEU A 17 2.76 27.12 -0.80
CA LEU A 17 1.97 27.24 -2.02
C LEU A 17 0.53 27.73 -1.77
N LEU A 18 -0.01 27.48 -0.57
CA LEU A 18 -1.36 27.88 -0.18
C LEU A 18 -1.44 29.28 0.44
N GLY A 19 -0.33 30.02 0.45
CA GLY A 19 -0.24 31.34 1.06
C GLY A 19 -0.52 31.30 2.56
N LYS A 20 -1.45 32.14 3.04
CA LYS A 20 -1.87 32.19 4.44
C LYS A 20 -3.07 31.29 4.75
N THR A 21 -3.60 30.59 3.74
CA THR A 21 -4.81 29.77 3.86
C THR A 21 -4.43 28.36 4.28
N LYS A 22 -5.13 27.81 5.27
CA LYS A 22 -4.88 26.45 5.73
C LYS A 22 -5.31 25.41 4.70
N ALA A 23 -4.55 24.32 4.57
CA ALA A 23 -4.82 23.20 3.67
C ALA A 23 -6.25 22.65 3.80
N SER A 24 -6.78 22.60 5.02
CA SER A 24 -8.14 22.09 5.30
C SER A 24 -9.25 22.80 4.55
N GLN A 25 -9.06 24.07 4.16
CA GLN A 25 -10.06 24.84 3.40
C GLN A 25 -10.16 24.41 1.94
N PHE A 26 -9.09 23.83 1.40
CA PHE A 26 -9.04 23.34 0.02
C PHE A 26 -9.43 21.86 -0.10
N ILE A 27 -9.56 21.14 1.01
CA ILE A 27 -9.96 19.73 1.00
C ILE A 27 -11.47 19.64 0.80
N ALA A 28 -11.89 18.91 -0.24
CA ALA A 28 -13.32 18.61 -0.45
C ALA A 28 -13.77 17.55 0.56
N SER A 29 -14.84 17.81 1.30
CA SER A 29 -15.39 16.89 2.30
C SER A 29 -16.36 15.85 1.71
N SER A 30 -17.04 16.18 0.62
CA SER A 30 -18.03 15.35 -0.07
C SER A 30 -18.04 15.66 -1.56
N GLY A 31 -18.78 14.87 -2.35
CA GLY A 31 -18.97 15.15 -3.78
C GLY A 31 -19.66 16.50 -4.02
N THR A 32 -20.70 16.81 -3.26
CA THR A 32 -21.40 18.11 -3.36
C THR A 32 -20.48 19.27 -2.95
N ASP A 33 -19.64 19.10 -1.94
CA ASP A 33 -18.65 20.10 -1.54
C ASP A 33 -17.56 20.27 -2.63
N LEU A 34 -17.16 19.18 -3.29
CA LEU A 34 -16.25 19.22 -4.42
C LEU A 34 -16.78 20.09 -5.56
N VAL A 35 -18.01 19.84 -6.00
CA VAL A 35 -18.66 20.65 -7.04
C VAL A 35 -18.74 22.12 -6.65
N LYS A 36 -19.18 22.40 -5.41
CA LYS A 36 -19.28 23.77 -4.89
C LYS A 36 -17.91 24.46 -4.86
N LYS A 37 -16.86 23.75 -4.43
CA LYS A 37 -15.49 24.30 -4.43
C LYS A 37 -15.01 24.57 -5.85
N LEU A 38 -15.19 23.65 -6.76
CA LEU A 38 -14.81 23.81 -8.17
C LEU A 38 -15.54 25.00 -8.82
N GLN A 39 -16.84 25.19 -8.54
CA GLN A 39 -17.60 26.34 -9.04
C GLN A 39 -17.12 27.67 -8.46
N GLY A 40 -16.46 27.68 -7.31
CA GLY A 40 -15.86 28.86 -6.69
C GLY A 40 -14.54 29.30 -7.33
N ASN A 41 -14.04 28.62 -8.33
CA ASN A 41 -12.75 28.88 -8.99
C ASN A 41 -11.56 29.02 -8.03
N PRO A 42 -11.30 28.08 -7.15
CA PRO A 42 -10.18 28.12 -6.21
C PRO A 42 -8.85 27.81 -6.91
N SER A 43 -7.74 28.31 -6.36
CA SER A 43 -6.42 27.98 -6.89
C SER A 43 -6.05 26.49 -6.70
N PHE A 44 -6.60 25.85 -5.66
CA PHE A 44 -6.34 24.45 -5.32
C PHE A 44 -7.62 23.75 -4.84
N VAL A 45 -7.76 22.48 -5.17
CA VAL A 45 -8.74 21.57 -4.56
C VAL A 45 -8.06 20.23 -4.32
N PHE A 46 -8.08 19.75 -3.08
CA PHE A 46 -7.62 18.42 -2.73
C PHE A 46 -8.83 17.49 -2.55
N THR A 47 -8.83 16.37 -3.24
CA THR A 47 -9.96 15.45 -3.22
C THR A 47 -9.53 14.01 -3.42
N LEU A 48 -10.41 13.09 -3.09
CA LEU A 48 -10.30 11.68 -3.46
C LEU A 48 -11.15 11.40 -4.69
N ILE A 49 -10.72 10.45 -5.52
CA ILE A 49 -11.45 10.06 -6.75
C ILE A 49 -12.89 9.60 -6.43
N GLN A 50 -13.12 8.95 -5.28
CA GLN A 50 -14.44 8.50 -4.85
C GLN A 50 -15.46 9.65 -4.68
N LYS A 51 -15.00 10.88 -4.49
CA LYS A 51 -15.89 12.05 -4.39
C LYS A 51 -16.45 12.51 -5.73
N PHE A 52 -15.96 11.94 -6.84
CA PHE A 52 -16.60 12.05 -8.16
C PHE A 52 -17.76 11.07 -8.37
N ASN A 53 -18.28 10.44 -7.30
CA ASN A 53 -19.53 9.71 -7.32
C ASN A 53 -20.72 10.69 -7.45
N LEU A 54 -20.80 11.35 -8.60
CA LEU A 54 -21.73 12.41 -8.92
C LEU A 54 -22.43 12.06 -10.23
N PRO A 55 -23.58 11.38 -10.21
CA PRO A 55 -24.26 11.05 -11.44
C PRO A 55 -24.79 12.31 -12.11
N LYS A 56 -24.34 12.59 -13.32
CA LYS A 56 -24.91 13.58 -14.27
C LYS A 56 -24.83 15.07 -13.88
N GLU A 57 -23.82 15.47 -13.13
CA GLU A 57 -23.52 16.90 -13.00
C GLU A 57 -23.05 17.47 -14.37
N PRO A 58 -23.49 18.69 -14.74
CA PRO A 58 -23.02 19.33 -15.95
C PRO A 58 -21.51 19.63 -15.86
N PRO A 59 -20.82 19.69 -17.03
CA PRO A 59 -19.40 20.07 -17.06
C PRO A 59 -19.15 21.42 -16.39
N ILE A 60 -18.08 21.49 -15.62
CA ILE A 60 -17.65 22.71 -14.94
C ILE A 60 -16.52 23.33 -15.74
N TYR A 61 -16.61 24.63 -15.99
CA TYR A 61 -15.57 25.45 -16.62
C TYR A 61 -14.97 24.87 -17.89
N PRO A 62 -15.77 24.72 -18.96
CA PRO A 62 -15.26 24.20 -20.23
C PRO A 62 -14.14 25.06 -20.85
N ASP A 63 -14.03 26.32 -20.41
CA ASP A 63 -13.08 27.31 -20.91
C ASP A 63 -11.95 27.68 -19.92
N HIS A 64 -11.80 26.92 -18.80
CA HIS A 64 -10.78 27.19 -17.80
C HIS A 64 -9.60 26.21 -17.89
N ASP A 65 -8.40 26.72 -17.65
CA ASP A 65 -7.18 25.92 -17.53
C ASP A 65 -7.17 25.20 -16.17
N ILE A 66 -7.53 23.93 -16.16
CA ILE A 66 -7.50 23.07 -15.00
C ILE A 66 -6.40 22.02 -15.18
N LEU A 67 -5.56 21.84 -14.19
CA LEU A 67 -4.57 20.79 -14.13
C LEU A 67 -4.94 19.80 -13.03
N ILE A 68 -5.14 18.56 -13.39
CA ILE A 68 -5.39 17.43 -12.48
C ILE A 68 -4.06 16.71 -12.24
N LEU A 69 -3.65 16.64 -10.97
CA LEU A 69 -2.50 15.87 -10.51
C LEU A 69 -3.05 14.62 -9.79
N SER A 70 -2.83 13.45 -10.37
CA SER A 70 -3.32 12.18 -9.80
C SER A 70 -2.15 11.40 -9.21
N ASP A 71 -2.16 11.21 -7.88
CA ASP A 71 -1.25 10.30 -7.20
C ASP A 71 -1.78 8.87 -7.28
N GLU A 72 -0.89 7.87 -7.28
CA GLU A 72 -1.22 6.46 -7.49
C GLU A 72 -2.13 6.24 -8.72
N ALA A 73 -1.75 6.88 -9.84
CA ALA A 73 -2.57 7.00 -11.02
C ALA A 73 -3.04 5.64 -11.60
N HIS A 74 -2.25 4.58 -11.41
CA HIS A 74 -2.60 3.22 -11.84
C HIS A 74 -3.83 2.65 -11.12
N ARG A 75 -4.18 3.15 -9.93
CA ARG A 75 -5.31 2.65 -9.12
C ARG A 75 -6.58 3.44 -9.30
N SER A 76 -6.48 4.72 -9.59
CA SER A 76 -7.59 5.66 -9.44
C SER A 76 -8.31 6.01 -10.75
N GLN A 77 -7.79 5.58 -11.90
CA GLN A 77 -8.26 6.05 -13.19
C GLN A 77 -9.17 5.07 -13.93
N TYR A 78 -9.69 4.05 -13.24
CA TYR A 78 -10.58 3.06 -13.82
C TYR A 78 -11.96 3.12 -13.15
N GLY A 79 -13.00 2.97 -13.98
CA GLY A 79 -14.38 2.88 -13.53
C GLY A 79 -15.13 4.19 -13.47
N ILE A 80 -16.32 4.13 -12.91
CA ILE A 80 -17.34 5.19 -12.98
C ILE A 80 -16.89 6.54 -12.40
N PHE A 81 -15.99 6.55 -11.43
CA PHE A 81 -15.51 7.79 -10.82
C PHE A 81 -14.56 8.56 -11.74
N ALA A 82 -13.72 7.83 -12.49
CA ALA A 82 -12.84 8.43 -13.48
C ALA A 82 -13.66 8.99 -14.67
N ASP A 83 -14.67 8.25 -15.12
CA ASP A 83 -15.58 8.72 -16.19
C ASP A 83 -16.35 9.97 -15.74
N ASN A 84 -16.83 9.99 -14.50
CA ASN A 84 -17.51 11.17 -13.94
C ASN A 84 -16.56 12.37 -13.82
N MET A 85 -15.32 12.15 -13.41
CA MET A 85 -14.29 13.21 -13.38
C MET A 85 -14.02 13.77 -14.76
N MET A 86 -13.85 12.90 -15.76
CA MET A 86 -13.63 13.31 -17.13
C MET A 86 -14.84 14.06 -17.73
N HIS A 87 -16.05 13.64 -17.37
CA HIS A 87 -17.27 14.32 -17.77
C HIS A 87 -17.40 15.69 -17.10
N LEU A 88 -17.09 15.80 -15.81
CA LEU A 88 -17.17 17.03 -15.04
C LEU A 88 -16.15 18.07 -15.49
N LEU A 89 -14.92 17.61 -15.84
CA LEU A 89 -13.76 18.44 -16.19
C LEU A 89 -13.19 18.02 -17.57
N PRO A 90 -13.94 18.23 -18.65
CA PRO A 90 -13.62 17.65 -19.97
C PRO A 90 -12.35 18.22 -20.60
N THR A 91 -12.00 19.47 -20.29
CA THR A 91 -10.85 20.19 -20.87
C THR A 91 -9.62 20.20 -19.97
N ALA A 92 -9.71 19.57 -18.79
CA ALA A 92 -8.60 19.55 -17.86
C ALA A 92 -7.39 18.76 -18.39
N SER A 93 -6.20 19.35 -18.27
CA SER A 93 -4.93 18.66 -18.46
C SER A 93 -4.67 17.70 -17.29
N ARG A 94 -4.03 16.55 -17.55
CA ARG A 94 -3.84 15.50 -16.53
C ARG A 94 -2.40 15.06 -16.47
N ILE A 95 -1.87 14.94 -15.24
CA ILE A 95 -0.56 14.37 -14.96
C ILE A 95 -0.78 13.26 -13.91
N GLY A 96 -0.36 12.04 -14.24
CA GLY A 96 -0.38 10.90 -13.33
C GLY A 96 1.00 10.65 -12.73
N PHE A 97 1.02 10.38 -11.43
CA PHE A 97 2.21 9.91 -10.69
C PHE A 97 1.94 8.47 -10.26
N THR A 98 2.90 7.58 -10.50
CA THR A 98 2.78 6.18 -10.08
C THR A 98 4.14 5.54 -9.88
N GLY A 99 4.29 4.77 -8.81
CA GLY A 99 5.47 3.94 -8.57
C GLY A 99 5.41 2.57 -9.25
N THR A 100 4.22 2.15 -9.70
CA THR A 100 3.97 0.83 -10.29
C THR A 100 3.09 0.96 -11.54
N PRO A 101 3.64 1.41 -12.68
CA PRO A 101 2.87 1.39 -13.92
C PRO A 101 2.49 -0.05 -14.26
N LEU A 102 1.21 -0.28 -14.56
CA LEU A 102 0.70 -1.61 -14.93
C LEU A 102 1.19 -1.95 -16.34
N LEU A 103 2.18 -2.81 -16.45
CA LEU A 103 2.76 -3.24 -17.73
C LEU A 103 1.73 -3.90 -18.68
N ALA A 104 0.69 -4.52 -18.11
CA ALA A 104 -0.39 -5.16 -18.91
C ALA A 104 -1.45 -4.15 -19.39
N ASP A 105 -1.60 -3.02 -18.70
CA ASP A 105 -2.62 -2.00 -18.97
C ASP A 105 -2.01 -0.66 -19.41
N ASP A 106 -0.77 -0.66 -19.88
CA ASP A 106 -0.05 0.53 -20.38
C ASP A 106 -0.90 1.32 -21.39
N HIS A 107 -1.67 0.64 -22.25
CA HIS A 107 -2.54 1.30 -23.21
C HIS A 107 -3.63 2.15 -22.56
N ILE A 108 -4.13 1.79 -21.37
CA ILE A 108 -5.18 2.56 -20.69
C ILE A 108 -4.57 3.77 -19.98
N THR A 109 -3.45 3.59 -19.30
CA THR A 109 -2.70 4.67 -18.67
C THR A 109 -2.22 5.69 -19.71
N GLU A 110 -1.67 5.21 -20.82
CA GLU A 110 -1.23 6.04 -21.95
C GLU A 110 -2.40 6.80 -22.62
N ARG A 111 -3.57 6.19 -22.75
CA ARG A 111 -4.77 6.86 -23.26
C ARG A 111 -5.30 7.94 -22.32
N THR A 112 -5.12 7.79 -21.02
CA THR A 112 -5.63 8.73 -20.01
C THR A 112 -4.68 9.89 -19.76
N PHE A 113 -3.38 9.64 -19.73
CA PHE A 113 -2.35 10.62 -19.36
C PHE A 113 -1.39 10.96 -20.50
N GLY A 114 -1.38 10.21 -21.59
CA GLY A 114 -0.37 10.32 -22.64
C GLY A 114 0.91 9.55 -22.29
N GLY A 115 1.99 9.84 -23.02
CA GLY A 115 3.28 9.19 -22.80
C GLY A 115 4.00 9.66 -21.53
N TYR A 116 5.02 8.92 -21.14
CA TYR A 116 5.84 9.24 -19.97
C TYR A 116 6.56 10.58 -20.15
N LEU A 117 6.38 11.49 -19.19
CA LEU A 117 7.12 12.76 -19.11
C LEU A 117 8.48 12.56 -18.45
N SER A 118 8.56 11.70 -17.45
CA SER A 118 9.79 11.36 -16.72
C SER A 118 9.67 9.98 -16.12
N VAL A 119 10.78 9.24 -16.10
CA VAL A 119 10.91 7.94 -15.44
C VAL A 119 12.06 8.01 -14.46
N TYR A 120 11.77 7.74 -13.19
CA TYR A 120 12.75 7.57 -12.13
C TYR A 120 12.58 6.16 -11.56
N ASP A 121 13.23 5.21 -12.23
CA ASP A 121 13.07 3.81 -11.92
C ASP A 121 13.87 3.38 -10.67
N PHE A 122 13.61 2.16 -10.23
CA PHE A 122 14.25 1.57 -9.07
C PHE A 122 15.79 1.49 -9.22
N LYS A 123 16.29 1.19 -10.41
CA LYS A 123 17.72 1.09 -10.67
C LYS A 123 18.39 2.44 -10.44
N ARG A 124 17.84 3.49 -11.03
CA ARG A 124 18.33 4.86 -10.88
C ARG A 124 18.26 5.33 -9.43
N ALA A 125 17.18 4.98 -8.72
CA ALA A 125 17.04 5.32 -7.30
C ALA A 125 18.13 4.69 -6.41
N VAL A 126 18.57 3.47 -6.75
CA VAL A 126 19.69 2.81 -6.06
C VAL A 126 21.03 3.45 -6.45
N GLU A 127 21.23 3.75 -7.73
CA GLU A 127 22.45 4.41 -8.23
C GLU A 127 22.65 5.81 -7.59
N ASP A 128 21.56 6.56 -7.43
CA ASP A 128 21.54 7.88 -6.78
C ASP A 128 21.63 7.82 -5.26
N GLY A 129 21.59 6.61 -4.65
CA GLY A 129 21.60 6.43 -3.20
C GLY A 129 20.28 6.86 -2.52
N ALA A 130 19.20 7.07 -3.27
CA ALA A 130 17.88 7.42 -2.74
C ALA A 130 17.17 6.24 -2.08
N THR A 131 17.47 5.02 -2.54
CA THR A 131 16.99 3.77 -1.94
C THR A 131 18.12 2.76 -1.80
N VAL A 132 17.89 1.70 -1.03
CA VAL A 132 18.82 0.57 -0.91
C VAL A 132 18.47 -0.53 -1.92
N PRO A 133 19.45 -1.37 -2.33
CA PRO A 133 19.15 -2.54 -3.13
C PRO A 133 18.15 -3.46 -2.46
N LEU A 134 17.24 -4.04 -3.25
CA LEU A 134 16.30 -5.06 -2.77
C LEU A 134 16.84 -6.46 -3.08
N TYR A 135 16.78 -7.32 -2.10
CA TYR A 135 17.05 -8.74 -2.24
C TYR A 135 15.75 -9.51 -2.06
N TYR A 136 15.32 -10.19 -3.09
CA TYR A 136 14.10 -10.99 -3.06
C TYR A 136 14.44 -12.45 -2.72
N GLU A 137 13.82 -12.97 -1.65
CA GLU A 137 13.88 -14.38 -1.27
C GLU A 137 12.48 -14.98 -1.26
N ASN A 138 12.22 -15.95 -2.14
CA ASN A 138 11.00 -16.72 -2.11
C ASN A 138 11.10 -17.84 -1.08
N ARG A 139 10.29 -17.79 -0.04
CA ARG A 139 10.25 -18.81 1.03
C ARG A 139 9.01 -19.70 0.96
N ALA A 140 8.21 -19.61 -0.11
CA ALA A 140 6.99 -20.39 -0.28
C ALA A 140 7.25 -21.89 -0.20
N ASP A 141 8.33 -22.37 -0.82
CA ASP A 141 8.68 -23.79 -0.83
C ASP A 141 8.96 -24.38 0.56
N LYS A 142 9.39 -23.53 1.50
CA LYS A 142 9.63 -23.94 2.90
C LYS A 142 8.34 -24.09 3.73
N ILE A 143 7.26 -23.49 3.25
CA ILE A 143 5.98 -23.40 3.95
C ILE A 143 4.94 -24.29 3.25
N ALA A 144 5.30 -24.91 2.13
CA ALA A 144 4.40 -25.55 1.19
C ALA A 144 3.69 -26.77 1.77
N GLN A 145 2.41 -26.64 1.99
CA GLN A 145 1.41 -27.72 1.84
C GLN A 145 0.26 -27.35 0.88
N LEU A 146 0.27 -26.15 0.31
CA LEU A 146 -0.83 -25.63 -0.52
C LEU A 146 -0.32 -24.76 -1.68
N ASP A 147 0.60 -25.28 -2.49
CA ASP A 147 1.04 -24.59 -3.69
C ASP A 147 -0.01 -24.68 -4.80
N LYS A 148 -0.79 -23.62 -4.92
CA LYS A 148 -1.30 -23.19 -6.21
C LYS A 148 -0.91 -21.73 -6.39
N PRO A 149 0.25 -21.45 -7.02
CA PRO A 149 0.73 -20.10 -7.32
C PRO A 149 -0.31 -19.25 -8.03
N GLU A 150 -1.14 -19.90 -8.87
CA GLU A 150 -2.26 -19.28 -9.59
C GLU A 150 -3.33 -18.69 -8.66
N ILE A 151 -3.62 -19.33 -7.52
CA ILE A 151 -4.63 -18.83 -6.57
C ILE A 151 -4.11 -17.61 -5.83
N THR A 152 -2.87 -17.66 -5.37
CA THR A 152 -2.24 -16.53 -4.66
C THR A 152 -2.09 -15.32 -5.58
N GLY A 153 -1.69 -15.53 -6.84
CA GLY A 153 -1.62 -14.48 -7.86
C GLY A 153 -2.98 -13.83 -8.09
N ARG A 154 -4.01 -14.61 -8.39
CA ARG A 154 -5.38 -14.11 -8.64
C ARG A 154 -5.99 -13.35 -7.45
N ILE A 155 -5.71 -13.77 -6.22
CA ILE A 155 -6.16 -13.05 -5.02
C ILE A 155 -5.41 -11.74 -4.85
N LEU A 156 -4.09 -11.74 -5.05
CA LEU A 156 -3.29 -10.52 -4.99
C LEU A 156 -3.69 -9.53 -6.09
N ASP A 157 -3.85 -10.01 -7.32
CA ASP A 157 -4.33 -9.20 -8.44
C ASP A 157 -5.73 -8.63 -8.16
N ALA A 158 -6.63 -9.44 -7.59
CA ALA A 158 -7.97 -9.00 -7.21
C ALA A 158 -7.94 -7.99 -6.04
N ILE A 159 -7.05 -8.15 -5.07
CA ILE A 159 -6.87 -7.21 -3.96
C ILE A 159 -6.19 -5.93 -4.45
N GLU A 160 -5.22 -6.01 -5.35
CA GLU A 160 -4.57 -4.84 -5.95
C GLU A 160 -5.47 -4.08 -6.89
N ALA A 161 -6.28 -4.78 -7.71
CA ALA A 161 -7.31 -4.16 -8.55
C ALA A 161 -8.43 -3.52 -7.72
N ALA A 162 -8.56 -3.93 -6.47
CA ALA A 162 -9.63 -3.54 -5.58
C ALA A 162 -9.28 -2.31 -4.74
N ASP A 163 -9.35 -1.14 -5.33
CA ASP A 163 -9.70 0.09 -4.59
C ASP A 163 -11.22 0.06 -4.34
N LEU A 164 -11.65 -1.01 -3.66
CA LEU A 164 -13.05 -1.37 -3.54
C LEU A 164 -13.75 -0.45 -2.55
N ASP A 165 -14.95 -0.03 -2.91
CA ASP A 165 -15.89 0.41 -1.90
C ASP A 165 -16.28 -0.78 -0.99
N PRO A 166 -16.82 -0.54 0.23
CA PRO A 166 -17.15 -1.61 1.16
C PRO A 166 -18.06 -2.71 0.60
N SER A 167 -18.89 -2.40 -0.40
CA SER A 167 -19.79 -3.36 -1.04
C SER A 167 -19.06 -4.28 -2.02
N GLN A 168 -18.03 -3.78 -2.63
CA GLN A 168 -17.15 -4.52 -3.53
C GLN A 168 -16.17 -5.40 -2.74
N GLU A 169 -15.65 -4.92 -1.60
CA GLU A 169 -14.88 -5.75 -0.67
C GLU A 169 -15.69 -6.98 -0.22
N GLU A 170 -16.95 -6.79 0.19
CA GLU A 170 -17.82 -7.88 0.62
C GLU A 170 -18.12 -8.87 -0.52
N LYS A 171 -18.25 -8.39 -1.76
CA LYS A 171 -18.44 -9.25 -2.93
C LYS A 171 -17.19 -10.06 -3.25
N LEU A 172 -16.02 -9.44 -3.19
CA LEU A 172 -14.74 -10.10 -3.39
C LEU A 172 -14.48 -11.15 -2.29
N GLU A 173 -14.74 -10.82 -1.03
CA GLU A 173 -14.63 -11.78 0.08
C GLU A 173 -15.53 -13.01 -0.12
N ARG A 174 -16.74 -12.83 -0.64
CA ARG A 174 -17.65 -13.95 -0.96
C ARG A 174 -17.14 -14.79 -2.13
N GLU A 175 -16.61 -14.16 -3.17
CA GLU A 175 -16.09 -14.85 -4.35
C GLU A 175 -14.85 -15.69 -4.04
N PHE A 176 -13.96 -15.15 -3.19
CA PHE A 176 -12.72 -15.80 -2.80
C PHE A 176 -12.75 -16.41 -1.39
N ALA A 177 -13.93 -16.59 -0.81
CA ALA A 177 -14.05 -17.09 0.58
C ALA A 177 -13.34 -18.41 0.82
N LYS A 178 -13.34 -19.34 -0.15
CA LYS A 178 -12.64 -20.63 -0.05
C LYS A 178 -11.12 -20.44 -0.03
N GLU A 179 -10.61 -19.62 -0.95
CA GLU A 179 -9.20 -19.34 -1.11
C GLU A 179 -8.65 -18.59 0.12
N ILE A 180 -9.38 -17.60 0.59
CA ILE A 180 -9.06 -16.86 1.80
C ILE A 180 -9.03 -17.80 3.01
N HIS A 181 -9.98 -18.71 3.12
CA HIS A 181 -10.03 -19.70 4.21
C HIS A 181 -8.79 -20.60 4.20
N ILE A 182 -8.37 -21.07 3.02
CA ILE A 182 -7.16 -21.87 2.85
C ILE A 182 -5.92 -21.08 3.24
N LEU A 183 -5.78 -19.84 2.73
CA LEU A 183 -4.64 -18.97 3.00
C LEU A 183 -4.53 -18.57 4.47
N THR A 184 -5.67 -18.48 5.16
CA THR A 184 -5.74 -18.07 6.57
C THR A 184 -5.94 -19.24 7.54
N ALA A 185 -5.76 -20.49 7.08
CA ALA A 185 -5.83 -21.66 7.93
C ALA A 185 -4.81 -21.58 9.08
N ASP A 186 -5.22 -21.98 10.28
CA ASP A 186 -4.41 -21.86 11.51
C ASP A 186 -3.04 -22.53 11.38
N GLU A 187 -3.01 -23.73 10.85
CA GLU A 187 -1.78 -24.51 10.68
C GLU A 187 -0.79 -23.78 9.76
N ARG A 188 -1.28 -23.24 8.66
CA ARG A 188 -0.48 -22.44 7.72
C ARG A 188 0.05 -21.18 8.39
N LEU A 189 -0.80 -20.42 9.07
CA LEU A 189 -0.38 -19.17 9.74
C LEU A 189 0.64 -19.44 10.85
N ARG A 190 0.51 -20.54 11.60
CA ARG A 190 1.51 -20.96 12.60
C ARG A 190 2.84 -21.34 11.97
N SER A 191 2.80 -22.05 10.83
CA SER A 191 4.01 -22.39 10.08
C SER A 191 4.73 -21.16 9.57
N ILE A 192 3.99 -20.20 9.00
CA ILE A 192 4.53 -18.92 8.56
C ILE A 192 5.14 -18.12 9.73
N ALA A 193 4.45 -18.06 10.88
CA ALA A 193 4.94 -17.35 12.05
C ALA A 193 6.25 -17.95 12.58
N LYS A 194 6.34 -19.27 12.58
CA LYS A 194 7.57 -19.98 12.98
C LYS A 194 8.73 -19.66 12.03
N ASP A 195 8.52 -19.81 10.72
CA ASP A 195 9.54 -19.50 9.72
C ASP A 195 9.99 -18.04 9.80
N PHE A 196 9.04 -17.11 9.96
CA PHE A 196 9.33 -15.69 10.12
C PHE A 196 10.22 -15.42 11.35
N VAL A 197 9.89 -16.00 12.50
CA VAL A 197 10.66 -15.82 13.73
C VAL A 197 12.05 -16.41 13.61
N GLU A 198 12.20 -17.59 13.03
CA GLU A 198 13.50 -18.20 12.78
C GLU A 198 14.35 -17.31 11.89
N HIS A 199 13.82 -16.93 10.73
CA HIS A 199 14.53 -16.10 9.76
C HIS A 199 14.90 -14.72 10.33
N TYR A 200 13.93 -14.01 10.91
CA TYR A 200 14.17 -12.66 11.43
C TYR A 200 15.11 -12.65 12.64
N SER A 201 15.03 -13.66 13.50
CA SER A 201 15.96 -13.78 14.62
C SER A 201 17.41 -14.01 14.18
N ASP A 202 17.62 -14.61 12.99
CA ASP A 202 18.96 -14.77 12.43
C ASP A 202 19.50 -13.49 11.80
N LEU A 203 18.60 -12.61 11.37
CA LEU A 203 18.92 -11.28 10.83
C LEU A 203 18.96 -10.18 11.92
N TRP A 204 19.12 -10.53 13.19
CA TRP A 204 18.98 -9.63 14.34
C TRP A 204 19.85 -8.36 14.30
N THR A 205 20.93 -8.35 13.50
CA THR A 205 21.78 -7.16 13.28
C THR A 205 21.33 -6.30 12.10
N SER A 206 20.31 -6.73 11.32
CA SER A 206 19.97 -6.14 10.02
C SER A 206 18.90 -5.05 10.08
N GLY A 207 18.31 -4.79 11.26
CA GLY A 207 17.32 -3.72 11.42
C GLY A 207 15.91 -4.22 11.72
N LYS A 208 14.90 -3.46 11.25
CA LYS A 208 13.47 -3.71 11.54
C LYS A 208 12.82 -4.57 10.48
N ALA A 209 11.84 -5.38 10.88
CA ALA A 209 10.98 -6.12 9.96
C ALA A 209 9.56 -5.54 9.91
N MET A 210 8.95 -5.61 8.74
CA MET A 210 7.53 -5.32 8.56
C MET A 210 6.84 -6.57 8.02
N PHE A 211 5.87 -7.09 8.77
CA PHE A 211 5.08 -8.26 8.36
C PHE A 211 3.73 -7.80 7.80
N VAL A 212 3.50 -8.03 6.51
CA VAL A 212 2.28 -7.63 5.82
C VAL A 212 1.31 -8.82 5.76
N CYS A 213 0.08 -8.61 6.19
CA CYS A 213 -0.97 -9.61 6.23
C CYS A 213 -2.08 -9.33 5.22
N LEU A 214 -2.80 -10.39 4.82
CA LEU A 214 -3.90 -10.33 3.86
C LEU A 214 -5.03 -9.37 4.31
N ASN A 215 -5.39 -9.40 5.59
CA ASN A 215 -6.40 -8.53 6.18
C ASN A 215 -6.14 -8.28 7.66
N LYS A 216 -6.92 -7.38 8.29
CA LYS A 216 -6.77 -6.98 9.69
C LYS A 216 -6.94 -8.14 10.68
N VAL A 217 -7.89 -9.04 10.42
CA VAL A 217 -8.15 -10.21 11.28
C VAL A 217 -6.93 -11.14 11.26
N THR A 218 -6.41 -11.44 10.07
CA THR A 218 -5.19 -12.24 9.92
C THR A 218 -3.99 -11.56 10.57
N CYS A 219 -3.89 -10.23 10.51
CA CYS A 219 -2.82 -9.49 11.17
C CYS A 219 -2.83 -9.70 12.69
N VAL A 220 -3.99 -9.64 13.34
CA VAL A 220 -4.12 -9.88 14.80
C VAL A 220 -3.77 -11.34 15.14
N ARG A 221 -4.24 -12.31 14.34
CA ARG A 221 -3.89 -13.71 14.53
C ARG A 221 -2.39 -13.95 14.39
N MET A 222 -1.79 -13.41 13.33
CA MET A 222 -0.35 -13.50 13.10
C MET A 222 0.47 -12.86 14.21
N TYR A 223 0.05 -11.71 14.73
CA TYR A 223 0.70 -11.10 15.88
C TYR A 223 0.78 -12.08 17.07
N ASN A 224 -0.34 -12.74 17.39
CA ASN A 224 -0.37 -13.70 18.49
C ASN A 224 0.57 -14.90 18.23
N TYR A 225 0.53 -15.48 17.03
CA TYR A 225 1.41 -16.60 16.69
C TYR A 225 2.89 -16.24 16.67
N VAL A 226 3.22 -15.07 16.14
CA VAL A 226 4.59 -14.55 16.17
C VAL A 226 5.05 -14.36 17.61
N GLN A 227 4.21 -13.80 18.50
CA GLN A 227 4.53 -13.65 19.92
C GLN A 227 4.78 -14.99 20.63
N GLU A 228 3.96 -15.99 20.32
CA GLU A 228 4.17 -17.36 20.86
C GLU A 228 5.52 -17.95 20.41
N CYS A 229 5.80 -17.89 19.10
CA CYS A 229 7.05 -18.36 18.51
C CYS A 229 8.27 -17.58 19.01
N TRP A 230 8.14 -16.25 19.16
CA TRP A 230 9.20 -15.38 19.67
C TRP A 230 9.60 -15.74 21.09
N ARG A 231 8.63 -15.91 21.98
CA ARG A 231 8.89 -16.36 23.36
C ARG A 231 9.49 -17.76 23.42
N ALA A 232 9.06 -18.66 22.53
CA ALA A 232 9.64 -20.01 22.44
C ALA A 232 11.11 -19.93 22.00
N LYS A 233 11.42 -19.07 21.00
CA LYS A 233 12.78 -18.87 20.51
C LYS A 233 13.70 -18.27 21.58
N ILE A 234 13.21 -17.32 22.35
CA ILE A 234 13.97 -16.78 23.50
C ILE A 234 14.34 -17.91 24.48
N ARG A 235 13.37 -18.75 24.89
CA ARG A 235 13.66 -19.87 25.80
C ARG A 235 14.65 -20.86 25.22
N GLU A 236 14.54 -21.18 23.92
CA GLU A 236 15.50 -22.04 23.22
C GLU A 236 16.92 -21.48 23.30
N LEU A 237 17.06 -20.18 22.99
CA LEU A 237 18.37 -19.51 23.02
C LEU A 237 18.96 -19.37 24.44
N GLU A 238 18.11 -19.18 25.46
CA GLU A 238 18.53 -19.16 26.87
C GLU A 238 19.11 -20.53 27.31
N VAL A 239 18.45 -21.62 26.94
CA VAL A 239 18.95 -22.97 27.21
C VAL A 239 20.26 -23.22 26.48
N ARG A 240 20.36 -22.84 25.20
CA ARG A 240 21.55 -22.97 24.38
C ARG A 240 22.71 -22.16 24.96
N GLN A 241 22.46 -20.96 25.46
CA GLN A 241 23.47 -20.11 26.09
C GLN A 241 24.13 -20.80 27.31
N GLY A 242 23.35 -21.56 28.08
CA GLY A 242 23.86 -22.29 29.26
C GLY A 242 24.83 -23.43 28.94
N THR A 243 24.83 -23.91 27.69
CA THR A 243 25.70 -25.03 27.25
C THR A 243 26.74 -24.60 26.21
N ALA A 244 26.77 -23.34 25.84
CA ALA A 244 27.64 -22.80 24.79
C ALA A 244 29.04 -22.51 25.29
N THR A 245 30.00 -22.43 24.37
CA THR A 245 31.36 -21.92 24.68
C THR A 245 31.30 -20.45 25.09
N GLN A 246 32.33 -19.94 25.74
CA GLN A 246 32.37 -18.57 26.25
C GLN A 246 32.11 -17.53 25.13
N GLN A 247 32.64 -17.73 23.93
CA GLN A 247 32.45 -16.81 22.80
C GLN A 247 31.02 -16.86 22.28
N GLU A 248 30.46 -18.05 22.07
CA GLU A 248 29.07 -18.24 21.63
C GLU A 248 28.08 -17.71 22.67
N ALA A 249 28.36 -17.90 23.96
CA ALA A 249 27.51 -17.40 25.03
C ALA A 249 27.44 -15.86 25.05
N GLN A 250 28.54 -15.17 24.72
CA GLN A 250 28.52 -13.71 24.59
C GLN A 250 27.69 -13.22 23.38
N GLU A 251 27.77 -13.89 22.25
CA GLU A 251 26.96 -13.57 21.08
C GLU A 251 25.47 -13.80 21.34
N LEU A 252 25.14 -14.96 21.91
CA LEU A 252 23.79 -15.30 22.32
C LEU A 252 23.22 -14.30 23.35
N ALA A 253 24.06 -13.80 24.28
CA ALA A 253 23.65 -12.77 25.24
C ALA A 253 23.23 -11.47 24.54
N ARG A 254 23.96 -11.03 23.51
CA ARG A 254 23.63 -9.84 22.73
C ARG A 254 22.34 -10.05 21.95
N LYS A 255 22.19 -11.20 21.28
CA LYS A 255 20.97 -11.57 20.54
C LYS A 255 19.76 -11.62 21.47
N LEU A 256 19.88 -12.24 22.63
CA LEU A 256 18.83 -12.29 23.65
C LEU A 256 18.44 -10.92 24.19
N ALA A 257 19.43 -10.03 24.43
CA ALA A 257 19.15 -8.66 24.85
C ALA A 257 18.28 -7.94 23.79
N TRP A 258 18.66 -8.01 22.53
CA TRP A 258 17.88 -7.45 21.42
C TRP A 258 16.47 -8.07 21.29
N MET A 259 16.33 -9.39 21.48
CA MET A 259 15.03 -10.05 21.40
C MET A 259 14.07 -9.70 22.55
N LYS A 260 14.59 -9.17 23.65
CA LYS A 260 13.81 -8.82 24.85
C LYS A 260 13.43 -7.33 24.92
N GLU A 261 14.05 -6.48 24.09
CA GLU A 261 13.63 -5.09 23.86
C GLU A 261 12.32 -5.01 23.08
#